data_46c123329720886132e4188bc1710600
#
_entry.id   46c123329720886132e4188bc1710600
#
_cell.length_a   1.000
_cell.length_b   1.000
_cell.length_c   1.000
_cell.angle_alpha   90.00
_cell.angle_beta   90.00
_cell.angle_gamma   90.00
#
_symmetry.space_group_name_H-M   'P 1'
#
loop_
_entity.id
_entity.type
_entity.pdbx_description
1 polymer ?
#
loop_
_entity_poly.entity_id
_entity_poly.type
_entity_poly.pdbx_seq_one_letter_code
_entity_poly.pdbx_strand_id
1 'polypeptide(L)'
;MKKAVIAVVFLAAGLWGAYGHPHVFMDTRIEAVYDGEGLRGFWITWRFDKVFTAGILMDFDGDKNERLSASEIAVIEDRAFSNLVNYRYFLYIHSAEGQYRPSSVESFTAYMEGGRVHYRFFVPYALAIGREEVKVNIAVYDETFFCDIGYFDSAPLLLPASDTFSGEYAIREDRGIHIDYTANDGSPGSTFPRQIALTLRRER
;
A
#
# COMPACT_ATOMS: atom_id res chain seq x y z
N MET A 1 -26.37 -15.01 -25.10
CA MET A 1 -26.10 -13.57 -24.90
C MET A 1 -24.86 -13.49 -24.05
N LYS A 2 -23.72 -13.09 -24.63
CA LYS A 2 -22.42 -13.02 -23.94
C LYS A 2 -22.44 -11.77 -23.06
N LYS A 3 -22.43 -11.97 -21.73
CA LYS A 3 -22.20 -10.88 -20.78
C LYS A 3 -20.75 -10.43 -20.92
N ALA A 4 -20.53 -9.26 -21.47
CA ALA A 4 -19.25 -8.60 -21.47
C ALA A 4 -18.95 -8.24 -20.01
N VAL A 5 -18.02 -8.96 -19.39
CA VAL A 5 -17.43 -8.57 -18.10
C VAL A 5 -16.53 -7.39 -18.41
N ILE A 6 -16.96 -6.23 -17.99
CA ILE A 6 -16.14 -5.02 -18.03
C ILE A 6 -15.07 -5.19 -16.95
N ALA A 7 -13.95 -5.75 -17.34
CA ALA A 7 -12.70 -5.64 -16.57
C ALA A 7 -12.20 -4.20 -16.74
N VAL A 8 -12.88 -3.26 -16.14
CA VAL A 8 -12.50 -1.86 -16.14
C VAL A 8 -11.82 -1.62 -14.80
N VAL A 9 -10.50 -1.64 -14.80
CA VAL A 9 -9.78 -0.59 -14.08
C VAL A 9 -8.33 -0.44 -14.57
N PHE A 10 -7.72 -1.39 -15.32
CA PHE A 10 -6.29 -1.27 -15.65
C PHE A 10 -5.90 -1.43 -17.12
N LEU A 11 -6.81 -1.30 -18.08
CA LEU A 11 -6.44 -1.54 -19.49
C LEU A 11 -7.05 -0.52 -20.48
N ALA A 12 -6.84 0.77 -20.26
CA ALA A 12 -7.08 1.77 -21.30
C ALA A 12 -6.15 2.99 -21.17
N ALA A 13 -4.84 2.77 -21.03
CA ALA A 13 -3.86 3.83 -21.19
C ALA A 13 -3.13 3.68 -22.53
N GLY A 14 -3.90 3.71 -23.63
CA GLY A 14 -3.39 3.95 -24.95
C GLY A 14 -3.56 5.41 -25.33
N LEU A 15 -2.48 6.21 -25.33
CA LEU A 15 -2.26 7.40 -26.17
C LEU A 15 -3.20 8.62 -26.01
N TRP A 16 -3.66 8.93 -24.79
CA TRP A 16 -4.14 10.28 -24.49
C TRP A 16 -3.33 10.77 -23.32
N GLY A 17 -2.80 12.00 -23.37
CA GLY A 17 -1.99 12.58 -22.31
C GLY A 17 -2.66 12.31 -20.97
N ALA A 18 -1.96 11.63 -20.09
CA ALA A 18 -2.49 11.24 -18.78
C ALA A 18 -2.78 12.52 -17.99
N TYR A 19 -4.03 12.94 -17.99
CA TYR A 19 -4.52 13.92 -17.04
C TYR A 19 -4.60 13.19 -15.69
N GLY A 20 -3.54 13.29 -14.92
CA GLY A 20 -3.42 12.56 -13.67
C GLY A 20 -3.98 13.36 -12.51
N HIS A 21 -5.28 13.28 -12.28
CA HIS A 21 -5.87 13.54 -10.96
C HIS A 21 -6.15 12.19 -10.30
N PRO A 22 -6.10 12.08 -8.98
CA PRO A 22 -6.30 10.79 -8.35
C PRO A 22 -7.74 10.29 -8.55
N HIS A 23 -7.85 9.03 -8.98
CA HIS A 23 -9.12 8.33 -9.13
C HIS A 23 -9.40 7.38 -7.98
N VAL A 24 -8.36 7.03 -7.22
CA VAL A 24 -8.42 6.18 -6.04
C VAL A 24 -7.79 6.92 -4.88
N PHE A 25 -8.50 6.99 -3.77
CA PHE A 25 -7.98 7.53 -2.52
C PHE A 25 -7.90 6.40 -1.50
N MET A 26 -6.72 6.23 -0.92
CA MET A 26 -6.52 5.23 0.11
C MET A 26 -5.55 5.69 1.18
N ASP A 27 -5.77 5.18 2.39
CA ASP A 27 -4.82 5.33 3.48
C ASP A 27 -4.08 4.02 3.69
N THR A 28 -2.81 4.10 4.05
CA THR A 28 -1.98 2.95 4.37
C THR A 28 -1.59 2.92 5.84
N ARG A 29 -1.55 1.73 6.42
CA ARG A 29 -0.93 1.42 7.72
C ARG A 29 0.08 0.33 7.51
N ILE A 30 1.21 0.46 8.17
CA ILE A 30 2.31 -0.49 8.14
C ILE A 30 2.46 -1.09 9.54
N GLU A 31 2.70 -2.39 9.64
CA GLU A 31 2.99 -3.07 10.91
C GLU A 31 4.28 -3.88 10.75
N ALA A 32 5.28 -3.57 11.55
CA ALA A 32 6.54 -4.30 11.54
C ALA A 32 6.36 -5.71 12.13
N VAL A 33 7.04 -6.67 11.53
CA VAL A 33 7.08 -8.05 12.03
C VAL A 33 8.54 -8.43 12.31
N TYR A 34 8.81 -8.85 13.53
CA TYR A 34 10.14 -9.28 13.97
C TYR A 34 10.22 -10.80 14.05
N ASP A 35 11.45 -11.32 13.96
CA ASP A 35 11.86 -12.66 14.36
C ASP A 35 13.03 -12.57 15.35
N GLY A 36 13.74 -13.65 15.61
CA GLY A 36 14.88 -13.66 16.54
C GLY A 36 16.11 -12.87 16.05
N GLU A 37 16.21 -12.57 14.77
CA GLU A 37 17.37 -11.92 14.14
C GLU A 37 17.12 -10.43 13.84
N GLY A 38 15.87 -10.05 13.62
CA GLY A 38 15.53 -8.67 13.32
C GLY A 38 14.15 -8.48 12.70
N LEU A 39 14.09 -7.63 11.69
CA LEU A 39 12.87 -7.40 10.92
C LEU A 39 12.69 -8.54 9.90
N ARG A 40 11.53 -9.16 9.92
CA ARG A 40 11.13 -10.18 8.95
C ARG A 40 10.36 -9.58 7.76
N GLY A 41 9.65 -8.49 7.98
CA GLY A 41 8.82 -7.84 6.98
C GLY A 41 7.77 -6.94 7.56
N PHE A 42 6.80 -6.61 6.74
CA PHE A 42 5.73 -5.69 7.10
C PHE A 42 4.36 -6.24 6.68
N TRP A 43 3.38 -6.18 7.57
CA TRP A 43 2.00 -6.16 7.15
C TRP A 43 1.64 -4.78 6.64
N ILE A 44 1.04 -4.74 5.47
CA ILE A 44 0.48 -3.52 4.88
C ILE A 44 -1.03 -3.63 4.93
N THR A 45 -1.69 -2.59 5.42
CA THR A 45 -3.15 -2.47 5.38
C THR A 45 -3.51 -1.22 4.60
N TRP A 46 -4.29 -1.36 3.55
CA TRP A 46 -4.89 -0.27 2.80
C TRP A 46 -6.36 -0.13 3.17
N ARG A 47 -6.80 1.08 3.41
CA ARG A 47 -8.20 1.44 3.60
C ARG A 47 -8.62 2.32 2.43
N PHE A 48 -9.53 1.86 1.63
CA PHE A 48 -10.00 2.60 0.46
C PHE A 48 -11.11 3.60 0.81
N ASP A 49 -11.29 4.61 -0.04
CA ASP A 49 -12.42 5.51 0.05
C ASP A 49 -13.77 4.81 -0.26
N LYS A 50 -14.86 5.56 -0.10
CA LYS A 50 -16.21 5.01 -0.30
C LYS A 50 -16.53 4.74 -1.76
N VAL A 51 -15.95 5.50 -2.69
CA VAL A 51 -16.23 5.36 -4.14
C VAL A 51 -15.57 4.09 -4.65
N PHE A 52 -14.29 3.90 -4.33
CA PHE A 52 -13.59 2.66 -4.67
C PHE A 52 -14.21 1.44 -3.98
N THR A 53 -14.59 1.58 -2.69
CA THR A 53 -15.32 0.54 -1.97
C THR A 53 -16.60 0.11 -2.68
N ALA A 54 -17.41 1.06 -3.13
CA ALA A 54 -18.63 0.75 -3.88
C ALA A 54 -18.34 0.01 -5.19
N GLY A 55 -17.27 0.37 -5.89
CA GLY A 55 -16.82 -0.34 -7.09
C GLY A 55 -16.43 -1.80 -6.80
N ILE A 56 -15.64 -2.04 -5.76
CA ILE A 56 -15.27 -3.40 -5.35
C ILE A 56 -16.49 -4.23 -4.98
N LEU A 57 -17.42 -3.69 -4.20
CA LEU A 57 -18.65 -4.41 -3.86
C LEU A 57 -19.52 -4.68 -5.10
N MET A 58 -19.63 -3.73 -6.02
CA MET A 58 -20.38 -3.92 -7.26
C MET A 58 -19.81 -5.05 -8.13
N ASP A 59 -18.49 -5.18 -8.19
CA ASP A 59 -17.82 -6.12 -9.08
C ASP A 59 -17.61 -7.51 -8.45
N PHE A 60 -17.46 -7.59 -7.12
CA PHE A 60 -17.00 -8.79 -6.43
C PHE A 60 -17.93 -9.32 -5.34
N ASP A 61 -18.85 -8.53 -4.76
CA ASP A 61 -19.85 -8.98 -3.80
C ASP A 61 -21.04 -9.62 -4.54
N GLY A 62 -20.92 -10.91 -4.80
CA GLY A 62 -21.85 -11.62 -5.66
C GLY A 62 -23.25 -11.82 -5.05
N ASP A 63 -23.35 -11.95 -3.73
CA ASP A 63 -24.59 -12.11 -2.98
C ASP A 63 -25.16 -10.79 -2.43
N LYS A 64 -24.44 -9.69 -2.62
CA LYS A 64 -24.85 -8.32 -2.24
C LYS A 64 -25.13 -8.16 -0.73
N ASN A 65 -24.34 -8.83 0.09
CA ASN A 65 -24.48 -8.78 1.54
C ASN A 65 -23.55 -7.76 2.22
N GLU A 66 -22.76 -6.99 1.42
CA GLU A 66 -21.75 -6.04 1.86
C GLU A 66 -20.64 -6.65 2.74
N ARG A 67 -20.38 -7.94 2.53
CA ARG A 67 -19.30 -8.69 3.16
C ARG A 67 -18.50 -9.39 2.07
N LEU A 68 -17.26 -9.68 2.34
CA LEU A 68 -16.41 -10.41 1.42
C LEU A 68 -16.18 -11.82 1.96
N SER A 69 -16.79 -12.81 1.31
CA SER A 69 -16.55 -14.22 1.59
C SER A 69 -15.17 -14.67 1.11
N ALA A 70 -14.66 -15.80 1.56
CA ALA A 70 -13.37 -16.32 1.12
C ALA A 70 -13.28 -16.54 -0.40
N SER A 71 -14.40 -16.93 -1.04
CA SER A 71 -14.46 -17.09 -2.50
C SER A 71 -14.38 -15.77 -3.24
N GLU A 72 -15.01 -14.72 -2.74
CA GLU A 72 -14.96 -13.38 -3.32
C GLU A 72 -13.57 -12.74 -3.12
N ILE A 73 -12.96 -12.93 -1.95
CA ILE A 73 -11.59 -12.51 -1.68
C ILE A 73 -10.62 -13.16 -2.67
N ALA A 74 -10.74 -14.45 -2.94
CA ALA A 74 -9.91 -15.15 -3.91
C ALA A 74 -10.07 -14.57 -5.33
N VAL A 75 -11.28 -14.17 -5.72
CA VAL A 75 -11.53 -13.52 -7.01
C VAL A 75 -10.94 -12.10 -7.05
N ILE A 76 -11.02 -11.35 -5.95
CA ILE A 76 -10.36 -10.03 -5.83
C ILE A 76 -8.86 -10.19 -5.96
N GLU A 77 -8.27 -11.16 -5.27
CA GLU A 77 -6.84 -11.45 -5.34
C GLU A 77 -6.39 -11.75 -6.78
N ASP A 78 -7.08 -12.67 -7.46
CA ASP A 78 -6.77 -13.10 -8.83
C ASP A 78 -6.94 -11.97 -9.85
N ARG A 79 -8.05 -11.24 -9.82
CA ARG A 79 -8.43 -10.34 -10.92
C ARG A 79 -8.06 -8.87 -10.71
N ALA A 80 -7.86 -8.44 -9.47
CA ALA A 80 -7.55 -7.06 -9.15
C ALA A 80 -6.19 -6.92 -8.48
N PHE A 81 -5.99 -7.57 -7.33
CA PHE A 81 -4.80 -7.37 -6.51
C PHE A 81 -3.51 -7.90 -7.15
N SER A 82 -3.55 -9.06 -7.81
CA SER A 82 -2.38 -9.67 -8.46
C SER A 82 -1.68 -8.76 -9.48
N ASN A 83 -2.45 -7.88 -10.15
CA ASN A 83 -1.91 -6.94 -11.13
C ASN A 83 -1.01 -5.86 -10.49
N LEU A 84 -1.11 -5.64 -9.19
CA LEU A 84 -0.32 -4.65 -8.47
C LEU A 84 1.17 -5.01 -8.38
N VAL A 85 1.53 -6.25 -8.68
CA VAL A 85 2.94 -6.65 -8.84
C VAL A 85 3.66 -5.81 -9.89
N ASN A 86 2.97 -5.38 -10.95
CA ASN A 86 3.53 -4.52 -12.00
C ASN A 86 3.90 -3.13 -11.48
N TYR A 87 3.26 -2.68 -10.43
CA TYR A 87 3.51 -1.41 -9.73
C TYR A 87 4.30 -1.58 -8.45
N ARG A 88 4.84 -2.81 -8.19
CA ARG A 88 5.57 -3.15 -6.98
C ARG A 88 4.79 -2.80 -5.71
N TYR A 89 3.45 -2.96 -5.78
CA TYR A 89 2.52 -2.65 -4.69
C TYR A 89 2.68 -1.22 -4.14
N PHE A 90 3.13 -0.27 -4.99
CA PHE A 90 3.41 1.12 -4.64
C PHE A 90 4.40 1.30 -3.49
N LEU A 91 5.15 0.26 -3.13
CA LEU A 91 6.01 0.23 -1.94
C LEU A 91 7.49 0.44 -2.31
N TYR A 92 8.13 1.34 -1.58
CA TYR A 92 9.54 1.71 -1.69
C TYR A 92 10.18 1.62 -0.31
N ILE A 93 11.14 0.72 -0.15
CA ILE A 93 11.87 0.55 1.11
C ILE A 93 13.34 0.84 0.85
N HIS A 94 13.92 1.70 1.66
CA HIS A 94 15.34 2.06 1.60
C HIS A 94 16.01 1.79 2.95
N SER A 95 17.15 1.12 2.91
CA SER A 95 18.04 0.93 4.06
C SER A 95 19.49 1.09 3.64
N ALA A 96 20.43 0.83 4.55
CA ALA A 96 21.86 0.76 4.23
C ALA A 96 22.19 -0.34 3.21
N GLU A 97 21.35 -1.36 3.06
CA GLU A 97 21.49 -2.43 2.08
C GLU A 97 21.04 -2.03 0.66
N GLY A 98 20.43 -0.86 0.53
CA GLY A 98 19.95 -0.32 -0.74
C GLY A 98 18.43 -0.16 -0.81
N GLN A 99 17.94 -0.07 -2.03
CA GLN A 99 16.52 0.05 -2.33
C GLN A 99 15.89 -1.33 -2.56
N TYR A 100 14.76 -1.57 -1.92
CA TYR A 100 13.94 -2.74 -2.13
C TYR A 100 12.56 -2.34 -2.64
N ARG A 101 12.11 -3.04 -3.68
CA ARG A 101 10.76 -2.96 -4.25
C ARG A 101 10.20 -4.38 -4.33
N PRO A 102 9.09 -4.72 -3.66
CA PRO A 102 8.61 -6.09 -3.61
C PRO A 102 8.21 -6.61 -4.99
N SER A 103 8.64 -7.81 -5.32
CA SER A 103 8.22 -8.53 -6.52
C SER A 103 7.09 -9.53 -6.25
N SER A 104 6.81 -9.78 -4.99
CA SER A 104 5.71 -10.62 -4.51
C SER A 104 5.32 -10.20 -3.11
N VAL A 105 4.13 -10.58 -2.70
CA VAL A 105 3.61 -10.46 -1.34
C VAL A 105 2.97 -11.77 -0.92
N GLU A 106 2.67 -11.90 0.36
CA GLU A 106 2.10 -13.11 0.96
C GLU A 106 0.79 -12.79 1.69
N SER A 107 -0.03 -13.81 1.88
CA SER A 107 -1.17 -13.76 2.81
C SER A 107 -2.13 -12.61 2.54
N PHE A 108 -2.51 -12.41 1.27
CA PHE A 108 -3.50 -11.40 0.93
C PHE A 108 -4.86 -11.74 1.57
N THR A 109 -5.54 -10.71 2.05
CA THR A 109 -6.95 -10.77 2.42
C THR A 109 -7.62 -9.43 2.19
N ALA A 110 -8.95 -9.45 2.07
CA ALA A 110 -9.79 -8.26 1.99
C ALA A 110 -10.94 -8.38 2.98
N TYR A 111 -11.37 -7.25 3.55
CA TYR A 111 -12.49 -7.23 4.50
C TYR A 111 -13.17 -5.87 4.54
N MET A 112 -14.39 -5.87 5.07
CA MET A 112 -15.16 -4.64 5.30
C MET A 112 -15.01 -4.20 6.75
N GLU A 113 -14.62 -2.94 6.97
CA GLU A 113 -14.58 -2.31 8.28
C GLU A 113 -14.98 -0.83 8.16
N GLY A 114 -15.88 -0.36 9.01
CA GLY A 114 -16.35 1.03 9.00
C GLY A 114 -17.00 1.45 7.67
N GLY A 115 -17.61 0.53 6.93
CA GLY A 115 -18.21 0.78 5.62
C GLY A 115 -17.21 1.03 4.50
N ARG A 116 -15.99 0.56 4.66
CA ARG A 116 -14.90 0.66 3.67
C ARG A 116 -14.24 -0.70 3.47
N VAL A 117 -13.81 -0.97 2.25
CA VAL A 117 -12.96 -2.12 1.93
C VAL A 117 -11.55 -1.86 2.42
N HIS A 118 -10.98 -2.88 3.05
CA HIS A 118 -9.58 -2.94 3.43
C HIS A 118 -8.91 -4.09 2.71
N TYR A 119 -7.69 -3.87 2.22
CA TYR A 119 -6.78 -4.92 1.79
C TYR A 119 -5.67 -5.06 2.82
N ARG A 120 -5.31 -6.30 3.15
CA ARG A 120 -4.17 -6.58 4.04
C ARG A 120 -3.31 -7.67 3.42
N PHE A 121 -2.00 -7.45 3.38
CA PHE A 121 -1.03 -8.38 2.81
C PHE A 121 0.33 -8.25 3.48
N PHE A 122 1.12 -9.31 3.45
CA PHE A 122 2.45 -9.32 4.04
C PHE A 122 3.51 -9.10 2.96
N VAL A 123 4.46 -8.21 3.24
CA VAL A 123 5.63 -7.92 2.41
C VAL A 123 6.86 -8.49 3.10
N PRO A 124 7.45 -9.58 2.61
CA PRO A 124 8.70 -10.09 3.13
C PRO A 124 9.82 -9.07 2.93
N TYR A 125 10.50 -8.72 4.01
CA TYR A 125 11.67 -7.85 3.99
C TYR A 125 12.55 -8.17 5.20
N ALA A 126 13.52 -9.05 5.02
CA ALA A 126 14.43 -9.47 6.07
C ALA A 126 15.55 -8.44 6.23
N LEU A 127 15.75 -7.96 7.47
CA LEU A 127 16.82 -7.04 7.81
C LEU A 127 17.33 -7.34 9.23
N ALA A 128 18.56 -7.78 9.33
CA ALA A 128 19.17 -8.09 10.62
C ALA A 128 19.34 -6.83 11.47
N ILE A 129 19.00 -6.92 12.75
CA ILE A 129 19.18 -5.85 13.73
C ILE A 129 20.24 -6.29 14.73
N GLY A 130 21.47 -5.77 14.52
CA GLY A 130 22.62 -6.02 15.38
C GLY A 130 22.68 -5.07 16.58
N ARG A 131 23.90 -4.72 16.99
CA ARG A 131 24.13 -3.78 18.10
C ARG A 131 23.98 -2.32 17.69
N GLU A 132 24.17 -2.03 16.43
CA GLU A 132 24.03 -0.69 15.86
C GLU A 132 22.58 -0.43 15.45
N GLU A 133 22.21 0.83 15.44
CA GLU A 133 20.90 1.26 14.95
C GLU A 133 20.77 0.98 13.46
N VAL A 134 19.61 0.50 13.08
CA VAL A 134 19.25 0.27 11.68
C VAL A 134 18.18 1.27 11.27
N LYS A 135 18.39 1.95 10.14
CA LYS A 135 17.45 2.92 9.59
C LYS A 135 16.79 2.38 8.35
N VAL A 136 15.47 2.48 8.31
CA VAL A 136 14.64 2.06 7.18
C VAL A 136 13.68 3.19 6.83
N ASN A 137 13.71 3.63 5.59
CA ASN A 137 12.72 4.56 5.06
C ASN A 137 11.69 3.78 4.25
N ILE A 138 10.42 3.97 4.54
CA ILE A 138 9.32 3.28 3.87
C ILE A 138 8.37 4.32 3.31
N ALA A 139 8.21 4.33 1.98
CA ALA A 139 7.24 5.16 1.30
C ALA A 139 6.23 4.29 0.54
N VAL A 140 4.98 4.74 0.51
CA VAL A 140 3.91 4.14 -0.29
C VAL A 140 3.31 5.24 -1.15
N TYR A 141 3.53 5.17 -2.46
CA TYR A 141 3.02 6.17 -3.39
C TYR A 141 2.92 5.61 -4.81
N ASP A 142 2.06 6.22 -5.60
CA ASP A 142 1.91 5.96 -7.03
C ASP A 142 2.60 7.05 -7.84
N GLU A 143 3.62 6.68 -8.61
CA GLU A 143 4.36 7.61 -9.47
C GLU A 143 3.49 8.26 -10.55
N THR A 144 2.36 7.63 -10.90
CA THR A 144 1.42 8.14 -11.90
C THR A 144 0.35 9.06 -11.30
N PHE A 145 0.27 9.14 -9.98
CA PHE A 145 -0.76 9.85 -9.23
C PHE A 145 -2.19 9.41 -9.57
N PHE A 146 -2.38 8.21 -10.09
CA PHE A 146 -3.69 7.61 -10.25
C PHE A 146 -4.32 7.27 -8.89
N CYS A 147 -3.46 6.84 -7.93
CA CYS A 147 -3.81 6.63 -6.54
C CYS A 147 -3.19 7.73 -5.67
N ASP A 148 -4.02 8.46 -4.92
CA ASP A 148 -3.56 9.29 -3.81
C ASP A 148 -3.49 8.43 -2.55
N ILE A 149 -2.26 8.25 -2.04
CA ILE A 149 -1.98 7.32 -0.95
C ILE A 149 -1.54 8.10 0.28
N GLY A 150 -2.41 8.15 1.28
CA GLY A 150 -2.13 8.70 2.59
C GLY A 150 -1.67 7.66 3.60
N TYR A 151 -1.47 8.12 4.83
CA TYR A 151 -1.31 7.27 5.99
C TYR A 151 -2.53 7.39 6.90
N PHE A 152 -2.84 6.36 7.66
CA PHE A 152 -3.85 6.44 8.72
C PHE A 152 -3.50 7.58 9.67
N ASP A 153 -4.50 8.36 10.08
CA ASP A 153 -4.32 9.50 11.00
C ASP A 153 -3.78 9.06 12.36
N SER A 154 -4.17 7.87 12.79
CA SER A 154 -3.68 7.27 14.04
C SER A 154 -2.87 6.02 13.77
N ALA A 155 -1.71 5.90 14.40
CA ALA A 155 -0.84 4.74 14.31
C ALA A 155 -0.54 4.30 12.85
N PRO A 156 0.04 5.18 12.02
CA PRO A 156 0.41 4.86 10.64
C PRO A 156 1.46 3.75 10.54
N LEU A 157 2.31 3.64 11.56
CA LEU A 157 3.22 2.51 11.78
C LEU A 157 2.94 1.88 13.14
N LEU A 158 2.76 0.57 13.14
CA LEU A 158 2.68 -0.25 14.35
C LEU A 158 4.01 -0.96 14.56
N LEU A 159 4.57 -0.76 15.75
CA LEU A 159 5.74 -1.49 16.23
C LEU A 159 5.26 -2.43 17.35
N PRO A 160 5.17 -3.74 17.10
CA PRO A 160 4.75 -4.69 18.12
C PRO A 160 5.69 -4.64 19.33
N ALA A 161 5.13 -4.81 20.51
CA ALA A 161 5.95 -4.94 21.73
C ALA A 161 6.92 -6.11 21.58
N SER A 162 8.18 -5.85 21.90
CA SER A 162 9.25 -6.84 21.86
C SER A 162 10.23 -6.59 22.99
N ASP A 163 10.65 -7.66 23.66
CA ASP A 163 11.72 -7.58 24.65
C ASP A 163 13.12 -7.50 24.00
N THR A 164 13.19 -7.73 22.69
CA THR A 164 14.45 -7.81 21.94
C THR A 164 14.69 -6.58 21.06
N PHE A 165 13.63 -5.96 20.55
CA PHE A 165 13.74 -4.85 19.62
C PHE A 165 12.87 -3.68 20.04
N SER A 166 13.40 -2.48 19.87
CA SER A 166 12.65 -1.23 19.97
C SER A 166 12.81 -0.40 18.71
N GLY A 167 11.92 0.56 18.55
CA GLY A 167 11.97 1.45 17.41
C GLY A 167 11.23 2.75 17.62
N GLU A 168 11.64 3.73 16.87
CA GLU A 168 10.97 5.03 16.77
C GLU A 168 10.82 5.43 15.32
N TYR A 169 9.81 6.22 14.98
CA TYR A 169 9.59 6.68 13.63
C TYR A 169 9.13 8.13 13.56
N ALA A 170 9.35 8.71 12.39
CA ALA A 170 8.79 10.01 12.01
C ALA A 170 8.26 9.93 10.58
N ILE A 171 7.18 10.67 10.28
CA ILE A 171 6.70 10.85 8.91
C ILE A 171 7.29 12.15 8.36
N ARG A 172 7.86 12.08 7.17
CA ARG A 172 8.49 13.21 6.49
C ARG A 172 8.11 13.22 5.02
N GLU A 173 8.04 14.40 4.42
CA GLU A 173 8.00 14.53 2.97
C GLU A 173 9.37 14.15 2.39
N ASP A 174 9.36 13.37 1.30
CA ASP A 174 10.54 13.14 0.49
C ASP A 174 10.59 14.15 -0.64
N ARG A 175 11.26 15.27 -0.42
CA ARG A 175 11.40 16.34 -1.43
C ARG A 175 12.36 16.01 -2.56
N GLY A 176 13.01 14.87 -2.51
CA GLY A 176 13.83 14.36 -3.62
C GLY A 176 12.99 13.71 -4.73
N ILE A 177 11.72 13.42 -4.45
CA ILE A 177 10.79 12.77 -5.38
C ILE A 177 9.64 13.72 -5.69
N HIS A 178 9.48 14.08 -6.95
CA HIS A 178 8.36 14.85 -7.47
C HIS A 178 7.38 13.93 -8.18
N ILE A 179 6.10 14.04 -7.84
CA ILE A 179 5.02 13.39 -8.54
C ILE A 179 4.21 14.50 -9.22
N ASP A 180 4.40 14.64 -10.54
CA ASP A 180 3.71 15.65 -11.33
C ASP A 180 2.36 15.11 -11.78
N TYR A 181 1.34 15.95 -11.74
CA TYR A 181 -0.01 15.60 -12.17
C TYR A 181 -0.71 16.79 -12.86
N THR A 182 -1.80 16.52 -13.52
CA THR A 182 -2.68 17.57 -14.06
C THR A 182 -3.97 17.61 -13.24
N ALA A 183 -4.28 18.74 -12.65
CA ALA A 183 -5.51 18.92 -11.87
C ALA A 183 -6.76 18.89 -12.76
N ASN A 184 -7.96 18.78 -12.15
CA ASN A 184 -9.23 18.68 -12.84
C ASN A 184 -9.56 19.88 -13.75
N ASP A 185 -8.97 21.05 -13.46
CA ASP A 185 -9.10 22.27 -14.25
C ASP A 185 -8.05 22.36 -15.37
N GLY A 186 -7.23 21.33 -15.55
CA GLY A 186 -6.15 21.27 -16.54
C GLY A 186 -4.86 21.95 -16.10
N SER A 187 -4.79 22.51 -14.90
CA SER A 187 -3.56 23.12 -14.40
C SER A 187 -2.52 22.06 -13.99
N PRO A 188 -1.20 22.34 -14.18
CA PRO A 188 -0.17 21.45 -13.67
C PRO A 188 -0.08 21.57 -12.15
N GLY A 189 0.09 20.42 -11.49
CA GLY A 189 0.36 20.31 -10.05
C GLY A 189 1.52 19.38 -9.80
N SER A 190 2.10 19.45 -8.61
CA SER A 190 3.07 18.48 -8.15
C SER A 190 2.90 18.23 -6.65
N THR A 191 3.25 17.04 -6.22
CA THR A 191 3.27 16.66 -4.81
C THR A 191 4.53 15.88 -4.47
N PHE A 192 4.81 15.75 -3.18
CA PHE A 192 5.93 14.97 -2.67
C PHE A 192 5.38 13.79 -1.88
N PRO A 193 5.84 12.56 -2.12
CA PRO A 193 5.42 11.43 -1.29
C PRO A 193 5.91 11.61 0.14
N ARG A 194 5.11 11.15 1.08
CA ARG A 194 5.53 11.05 2.48
C ARG A 194 6.15 9.69 2.73
N GLN A 195 7.21 9.65 3.54
CA GLN A 195 7.85 8.43 3.96
C GLN A 195 7.90 8.31 5.48
N ILE A 196 7.84 7.09 5.96
CA ILE A 196 8.12 6.75 7.36
C ILE A 196 9.63 6.54 7.47
N ALA A 197 10.30 7.40 8.24
CA ALA A 197 11.69 7.22 8.63
C ALA A 197 11.70 6.43 9.95
N LEU A 198 12.00 5.14 9.87
CA LEU A 198 12.03 4.20 10.98
C LEU A 198 13.47 3.97 11.45
N THR A 199 13.70 4.04 12.76
CA THR A 199 14.96 3.64 13.39
C THR A 199 14.66 2.47 14.31
N LEU A 200 15.41 1.37 14.16
CA LEU A 200 15.27 0.15 14.93
C LEU A 200 16.56 -0.13 15.72
N ARG A 201 16.42 -0.70 16.91
CA ARG A 201 17.51 -1.06 17.82
C ARG A 201 17.24 -2.43 18.42
N ARG A 202 18.31 -3.16 18.69
CA ARG A 202 18.25 -4.34 19.55
C ARG A 202 18.42 -3.90 20.99
N GLU A 203 17.48 -4.28 21.86
CA GLU A 203 17.59 -4.10 23.29
C GLU A 203 18.68 -5.03 23.87
N ARG A 204 19.23 -4.65 25.03
CA ARG A 204 20.35 -5.38 25.67
C ARG A 204 19.86 -6.48 26.58
#